data_ec93b55a3285dd54774cfb753108e522
#
_entry.id   ec93b55a3285dd54774cfb753108e522
#
_cell.length_a   1.000
_cell.length_b   1.000
_cell.length_c   1.000
_cell.angle_alpha   90.00
_cell.angle_beta   90.00
_cell.angle_gamma   90.00
#
_symmetry.space_group_name_H-M   'P 1'
#
loop_
_entity.id
_entity.type
_entity.pdbx_description
1 polymer ?
#
loop_
_entity_poly.entity_id
_entity_poly.type
_entity_poly.pdbx_seq_one_letter_code
_entity_poly.pdbx_strand_id
1 'polypeptide(L)'
;MVAATAFVIAGALRLTAASEQLGLSAWFALFFFVVAAAQIAYGVLVSIGSPRATAAPAVFAASAISLGLVGLWLVATTATVPIYPLMNGALAVDVIDLSTALLEMIGVAALCKSLPQPARGRVTWTLVALVAAAWLVWVFVIVTNGLTD
;
A
#
# COMPACT_ATOMS: atom_id res chain seq x y z
N MET A 1 -16.05 8.69 7.13
CA MET A 1 -16.61 7.78 6.10
C MET A 1 -15.68 7.58 4.91
N VAL A 2 -15.12 8.63 4.25
CA VAL A 2 -14.25 8.46 3.06
C VAL A 2 -13.13 7.44 3.24
N ALA A 3 -12.36 7.53 4.33
CA ALA A 3 -11.27 6.59 4.60
C ALA A 3 -11.76 5.13 4.71
N ALA A 4 -12.84 4.91 5.46
CA ALA A 4 -13.42 3.57 5.65
C ALA A 4 -13.84 2.96 4.31
N THR A 5 -14.59 3.71 3.51
CA THR A 5 -15.04 3.27 2.18
C THR A 5 -13.86 2.98 1.26
N ALA A 6 -12.86 3.84 1.25
CA ALA A 6 -11.66 3.67 0.43
C ALA A 6 -10.92 2.36 0.77
N PHE A 7 -10.71 2.07 2.06
CA PHE A 7 -10.04 0.84 2.50
C PHE A 7 -10.87 -0.43 2.21
N VAL A 8 -12.19 -0.37 2.39
CA VAL A 8 -13.06 -1.52 2.07
C VAL A 8 -13.04 -1.83 0.58
N ILE A 9 -13.17 -0.80 -0.27
CA ILE A 9 -13.15 -0.98 -1.72
C ILE A 9 -11.76 -1.44 -2.19
N ALA A 10 -10.68 -0.82 -1.70
CA ALA A 10 -9.31 -1.24 -2.03
C ALA A 10 -9.07 -2.71 -1.65
N GLY A 11 -9.50 -3.12 -0.46
CA GLY A 11 -9.42 -4.51 -0.03
C GLY A 11 -10.25 -5.46 -0.91
N ALA A 12 -11.45 -5.06 -1.32
CA ALA A 12 -12.28 -5.86 -2.22
C ALA A 12 -11.64 -6.03 -3.61
N LEU A 13 -11.08 -4.96 -4.19
CA LEU A 13 -10.35 -5.02 -5.45
C LEU A 13 -9.09 -5.92 -5.33
N ARG A 14 -8.42 -5.88 -4.18
CA ARG A 14 -7.26 -6.73 -3.92
C ARG A 14 -7.62 -8.21 -3.78
N LEU A 15 -8.85 -8.56 -3.35
CA LEU A 15 -9.32 -9.94 -3.37
C LEU A 15 -9.47 -10.49 -4.80
N THR A 16 -9.92 -9.66 -5.75
CA THR A 16 -9.98 -10.07 -7.16
C THR A 16 -8.58 -10.34 -7.71
N ALA A 17 -7.64 -9.41 -7.50
CA ALA A 17 -6.24 -9.62 -7.89
C ALA A 17 -5.62 -10.87 -7.23
N ALA A 18 -5.92 -11.13 -5.94
CA ALA A 18 -5.44 -12.32 -5.23
C ALA A 18 -5.91 -13.62 -5.90
N SER A 19 -7.15 -13.67 -6.40
CA SER A 19 -7.68 -14.86 -7.08
C SER A 19 -6.96 -15.16 -8.40
N GLU A 20 -6.53 -14.15 -9.11
CA GLU A 20 -5.73 -14.29 -10.35
C GLU A 20 -4.32 -14.80 -10.06
N GLN A 21 -3.74 -14.39 -8.93
CA GLN A 21 -2.40 -14.83 -8.50
C GLN A 21 -2.34 -16.28 -8.04
N LEU A 22 -3.46 -16.93 -7.71
CA LEU A 22 -3.48 -18.34 -7.29
C LEU A 22 -2.88 -19.27 -8.35
N GLY A 23 -3.07 -18.94 -9.64
CA GLY A 23 -2.49 -19.71 -10.76
C GLY A 23 -0.97 -19.55 -10.91
N LEU A 24 -0.39 -18.48 -10.35
CA LEU A 24 1.02 -18.15 -10.47
C LEU A 24 1.83 -18.56 -9.23
N SER A 25 1.35 -18.22 -8.04
CA SER A 25 2.02 -18.53 -6.77
C SER A 25 1.05 -18.49 -5.59
N ALA A 26 0.89 -19.63 -4.91
CA ALA A 26 0.05 -19.72 -3.72
C ALA A 26 0.50 -18.77 -2.59
N TRP A 27 1.81 -18.52 -2.44
CA TRP A 27 2.34 -17.60 -1.43
C TRP A 27 1.97 -16.15 -1.70
N PHE A 28 2.03 -15.72 -2.97
CA PHE A 28 1.61 -14.38 -3.36
C PHE A 28 0.11 -14.20 -3.19
N ALA A 29 -0.69 -15.18 -3.63
CA ALA A 29 -2.12 -15.13 -3.41
C ALA A 29 -2.47 -15.03 -1.92
N LEU A 30 -1.83 -15.84 -1.06
CA LEU A 30 -2.02 -15.78 0.38
C LEU A 30 -1.68 -14.40 0.95
N PHE A 31 -0.54 -13.82 0.53
CA PHE A 31 -0.16 -12.47 0.94
C PHE A 31 -1.25 -11.44 0.60
N PHE A 32 -1.75 -11.44 -0.64
CA PHE A 32 -2.81 -10.53 -1.06
C PHE A 32 -4.13 -10.77 -0.33
N PHE A 33 -4.50 -12.03 -0.05
CA PHE A 33 -5.68 -12.33 0.75
C PHE A 33 -5.57 -11.79 2.17
N VAL A 34 -4.44 -11.97 2.83
CA VAL A 34 -4.21 -11.45 4.20
C VAL A 34 -4.27 -9.93 4.22
N VAL A 35 -3.61 -9.28 3.26
CA VAL A 35 -3.63 -7.82 3.15
C VAL A 35 -5.04 -7.30 2.88
N ALA A 36 -5.77 -7.90 1.95
CA ALA A 36 -7.14 -7.53 1.62
C ALA A 36 -8.07 -7.68 2.84
N ALA A 37 -7.99 -8.81 3.55
CA ALA A 37 -8.76 -9.05 4.76
C ALA A 37 -8.46 -8.01 5.84
N ALA A 38 -7.18 -7.67 6.05
CA ALA A 38 -6.75 -6.66 7.00
C ALA A 38 -7.27 -5.26 6.63
N GLN A 39 -7.23 -4.89 5.35
CA GLN A 39 -7.75 -3.61 4.85
C GLN A 39 -9.27 -3.50 5.03
N ILE A 40 -10.02 -4.54 4.68
CA ILE A 40 -11.48 -4.58 4.88
C ILE A 40 -11.80 -4.48 6.36
N ALA A 41 -11.17 -5.29 7.21
CA ALA A 41 -11.38 -5.27 8.66
C ALA A 41 -11.07 -3.89 9.24
N TYR A 42 -9.97 -3.28 8.85
CA TYR A 42 -9.60 -1.94 9.29
C TYR A 42 -10.62 -0.89 8.82
N GLY A 43 -11.05 -0.93 7.56
CA GLY A 43 -12.08 -0.05 7.02
C GLY A 43 -13.40 -0.17 7.78
N VAL A 44 -13.82 -1.39 8.13
CA VAL A 44 -15.01 -1.64 8.97
C VAL A 44 -14.82 -1.05 10.37
N LEU A 45 -13.67 -1.26 11.02
CA LEU A 45 -13.39 -0.70 12.35
C LEU A 45 -13.41 0.83 12.34
N VAL A 46 -12.90 1.46 11.29
CA VAL A 46 -12.97 2.92 11.11
C VAL A 46 -14.42 3.37 10.89
N SER A 47 -15.21 2.61 10.11
CA SER A 47 -16.61 2.97 9.82
C SER A 47 -17.49 2.98 11.06
N ILE A 48 -17.28 2.05 11.99
CA ILE A 48 -18.02 1.99 13.27
C ILE A 48 -17.45 2.94 14.34
N GLY A 49 -16.46 3.76 13.97
CA GLY A 49 -15.88 4.76 14.88
C GLY A 49 -15.04 4.16 16.01
N SER A 50 -14.40 3.00 15.78
CA SER A 50 -13.57 2.36 16.80
C SER A 50 -12.44 3.30 17.28
N PRO A 51 -12.37 3.65 18.58
CA PRO A 51 -11.32 4.55 19.09
C PRO A 51 -9.90 4.00 18.88
N ARG A 52 -9.75 2.67 18.88
CA ARG A 52 -8.46 2.02 18.63
C ARG A 52 -8.01 2.15 17.18
N ALA A 53 -8.94 2.01 16.23
CA ALA A 53 -8.65 2.13 14.80
C ALA A 53 -8.36 3.57 14.39
N THR A 54 -8.94 4.57 15.06
CA THR A 54 -8.73 5.99 14.78
C THR A 54 -7.63 6.64 15.64
N ALA A 55 -7.01 5.88 16.54
CA ALA A 55 -5.86 6.35 17.32
C ALA A 55 -4.63 6.60 16.42
N ALA A 56 -3.82 7.61 16.75
CA ALA A 56 -2.67 8.01 15.94
C ALA A 56 -1.71 6.85 15.59
N PRO A 57 -1.36 5.90 16.49
CA PRO A 57 -0.50 4.77 16.12
C PRO A 57 -1.15 3.82 15.12
N ALA A 58 -2.46 3.57 15.23
CA ALA A 58 -3.17 2.72 14.27
C ALA A 58 -3.27 3.39 12.89
N VAL A 59 -3.57 4.69 12.85
CA VAL A 59 -3.58 5.48 11.61
C VAL A 59 -2.20 5.50 10.97
N PHE A 60 -1.14 5.68 11.77
CA PHE A 60 0.23 5.62 11.28
C PHE A 60 0.57 4.26 10.69
N ALA A 61 0.29 3.16 11.41
CA ALA A 61 0.56 1.80 10.95
C ALA A 61 -0.21 1.46 9.66
N ALA A 62 -1.51 1.74 9.60
CA ALA A 62 -2.32 1.51 8.42
C ALA A 62 -1.83 2.33 7.22
N SER A 63 -1.46 3.60 7.44
CA SER A 63 -0.93 4.46 6.39
C SER A 63 0.45 4.00 5.90
N ALA A 64 1.34 3.58 6.80
CA ALA A 64 2.67 3.08 6.45
C ALA A 64 2.58 1.77 5.64
N ILE A 65 1.68 0.86 6.03
CA ILE A 65 1.43 -0.39 5.29
C ILE A 65 0.89 -0.06 3.88
N SER A 66 -0.12 0.80 3.76
CA SER A 66 -0.70 1.16 2.46
C SER A 66 0.32 1.84 1.55
N LEU A 67 1.11 2.78 2.06
CA LEU A 67 2.19 3.42 1.29
C LEU A 67 3.28 2.42 0.89
N GLY A 68 3.60 1.46 1.75
CA GLY A 68 4.51 0.36 1.45
C GLY A 68 4.00 -0.52 0.30
N LEU A 69 2.70 -0.83 0.28
CA LEU A 69 2.07 -1.61 -0.79
C LEU A 69 2.05 -0.85 -2.12
N VAL A 70 1.71 0.44 -2.09
CA VAL A 70 1.79 1.31 -3.27
C VAL A 70 3.23 1.41 -3.78
N GLY A 71 4.20 1.56 -2.87
CA GLY A 71 5.62 1.57 -3.21
C GLY A 71 6.08 0.26 -3.83
N LEU A 72 5.68 -0.88 -3.26
CA LEU A 72 5.99 -2.20 -3.82
C LEU A 72 5.41 -2.38 -5.23
N TRP A 73 4.17 -1.94 -5.43
CA TRP A 73 3.53 -1.96 -6.74
C TRP A 73 4.28 -1.07 -7.75
N LEU A 74 4.67 0.16 -7.37
CA LEU A 74 5.45 1.04 -8.23
C LEU A 74 6.78 0.41 -8.62
N VAL A 75 7.49 -0.20 -7.67
CA VAL A 75 8.75 -0.89 -7.95
C VAL A 75 8.53 -2.06 -8.90
N ALA A 76 7.50 -2.87 -8.67
CA ALA A 76 7.19 -4.03 -9.51
C ALA A 76 6.79 -3.66 -10.95
N THR A 77 6.19 -2.48 -11.16
CA THR A 77 5.78 -1.99 -12.49
C THR A 77 6.86 -1.20 -13.21
N THR A 78 7.87 -0.68 -12.49
CA THR A 78 8.91 0.19 -13.08
C THR A 78 10.28 -0.48 -13.17
N ALA A 79 10.53 -1.55 -12.43
CA ALA A 79 11.79 -2.25 -12.41
C ALA A 79 11.60 -3.76 -12.61
N THR A 80 12.57 -4.39 -13.29
CA THR A 80 12.69 -5.85 -13.30
C THR A 80 13.16 -6.31 -11.92
N VAL A 81 12.22 -6.68 -11.06
CA VAL A 81 12.54 -7.13 -9.71
C VAL A 81 12.66 -8.66 -9.71
N PRO A 82 13.81 -9.23 -9.29
CA PRO A 82 14.02 -10.69 -9.28
C PRO A 82 13.17 -11.43 -8.22
N ILE A 83 12.22 -10.76 -7.62
CA ILE A 83 11.26 -11.33 -6.65
C ILE A 83 10.24 -12.26 -7.35
N TYR A 84 10.03 -12.07 -8.66
CA TYR A 84 9.19 -12.91 -9.48
C TYR A 84 10.03 -13.76 -10.43
N PRO A 85 10.42 -15.00 -10.07
CA PRO A 85 11.28 -15.83 -10.89
C PRO A 85 10.63 -16.27 -12.22
N LEU A 86 9.38 -15.91 -12.47
CA LEU A 86 8.62 -16.29 -13.67
C LEU A 86 8.32 -15.12 -14.62
N MET A 87 8.71 -13.88 -14.28
CA MET A 87 8.42 -12.70 -15.11
C MET A 87 9.71 -12.06 -15.62
N ASN A 88 9.98 -12.25 -16.90
CA ASN A 88 11.04 -11.55 -17.63
C ASN A 88 10.56 -10.15 -18.02
N GLY A 89 10.39 -9.24 -17.06
CA GLY A 89 10.01 -7.86 -17.33
C GLY A 89 9.23 -7.18 -16.21
N ALA A 90 9.02 -5.87 -16.33
CA ALA A 90 8.14 -5.10 -15.46
C ALA A 90 6.69 -5.58 -15.63
N LEU A 91 5.94 -5.63 -14.52
CA LEU A 91 4.52 -5.96 -14.55
C LEU A 91 3.75 -4.94 -15.39
N ALA A 92 2.83 -5.41 -16.22
CA ALA A 92 1.91 -4.51 -16.90
C ALA A 92 1.03 -3.79 -15.86
N VAL A 93 0.84 -2.49 -16.07
CA VAL A 93 -0.06 -1.71 -15.21
C VAL A 93 -1.50 -2.09 -15.51
N ASP A 94 -2.17 -2.72 -14.56
CA ASP A 94 -3.59 -3.02 -14.65
C ASP A 94 -4.44 -1.90 -14.01
N VAL A 95 -5.64 -1.71 -14.55
CA VAL A 95 -6.62 -0.72 -14.06
C VAL A 95 -7.05 -1.03 -12.62
N ILE A 96 -7.13 -2.32 -12.25
CA ILE A 96 -7.49 -2.74 -10.89
C ILE A 96 -6.40 -2.32 -9.91
N ASP A 97 -5.14 -2.57 -10.23
CA ASP A 97 -4.00 -2.20 -9.40
C ASP A 97 -3.87 -0.69 -9.23
N LEU A 98 -4.01 0.06 -10.34
CA LEU A 98 -4.00 1.53 -10.30
C LEU A 98 -5.14 2.08 -9.45
N SER A 99 -6.36 1.54 -9.62
CA SER A 99 -7.54 1.94 -8.83
C SER A 99 -7.35 1.64 -7.36
N THR A 100 -6.76 0.48 -7.01
CA THR A 100 -6.44 0.09 -5.65
C THR A 100 -5.44 1.05 -5.03
N ALA A 101 -4.35 1.37 -5.73
CA ALA A 101 -3.34 2.32 -5.27
C ALA A 101 -3.92 3.71 -5.03
N LEU A 102 -4.76 4.22 -5.94
CA LEU A 102 -5.44 5.51 -5.78
C LEU A 102 -6.38 5.52 -4.57
N LEU A 103 -7.16 4.46 -4.35
CA LEU A 103 -8.05 4.34 -3.20
C LEU A 103 -7.25 4.29 -1.88
N GLU A 104 -6.14 3.59 -1.84
CA GLU A 104 -5.24 3.56 -0.69
C GLU A 104 -4.70 4.97 -0.37
N MET A 105 -4.26 5.71 -1.37
CA MET A 105 -3.79 7.09 -1.19
C MET A 105 -4.90 8.03 -0.67
N ILE A 106 -6.11 7.91 -1.21
CA ILE A 106 -7.29 8.65 -0.72
C ILE A 106 -7.60 8.26 0.73
N GLY A 107 -7.57 6.97 1.03
CA GLY A 107 -7.79 6.44 2.39
C GLY A 107 -6.78 6.99 3.39
N VAL A 108 -5.50 6.94 3.06
CA VAL A 108 -4.39 7.47 3.88
C VAL A 108 -4.56 8.98 4.11
N ALA A 109 -4.82 9.76 3.05
CA ALA A 109 -5.03 11.20 3.17
C ALA A 109 -6.22 11.54 4.10
N ALA A 110 -7.33 10.82 3.95
CA ALA A 110 -8.52 10.99 4.77
C ALA A 110 -8.29 10.61 6.23
N LEU A 111 -7.54 9.52 6.50
CA LEU A 111 -7.14 9.12 7.87
C LEU A 111 -6.25 10.16 8.52
N CYS A 112 -5.19 10.59 7.85
CA CYS A 112 -4.30 11.63 8.38
C CYS A 112 -5.06 12.92 8.68
N LYS A 113 -6.01 13.31 7.82
CA LYS A 113 -6.86 14.48 8.02
C LYS A 113 -7.79 14.36 9.24
N SER A 114 -8.19 13.15 9.61
CA SER A 114 -9.07 12.90 10.76
C SER A 114 -8.36 13.05 12.11
N LEU A 115 -7.03 13.04 12.15
CA LEU A 115 -6.26 13.20 13.37
C LEU A 115 -6.30 14.64 13.90
N PRO A 116 -6.26 14.83 15.24
CA PRO A 116 -6.08 16.16 15.84
C PRO A 116 -4.74 16.77 15.43
N GLN A 117 -4.69 18.10 15.34
CA GLN A 117 -3.57 18.90 14.80
C GLN A 117 -2.15 18.41 15.19
N PRO A 118 -1.79 18.24 16.47
CA PRO A 118 -0.42 17.86 16.81
C PRO A 118 -0.06 16.43 16.37
N ALA A 119 -1.03 15.52 16.40
CA ALA A 119 -0.82 14.13 15.94
C ALA A 119 -0.76 14.06 14.42
N ARG A 120 -1.63 14.80 13.72
CA ARG A 120 -1.64 14.91 12.26
C ARG A 120 -0.27 15.32 11.73
N GLY A 121 0.28 16.41 12.23
CA GLY A 121 1.59 16.91 11.79
C GLY A 121 2.68 15.86 11.95
N ARG A 122 2.78 15.23 13.12
CA ARG A 122 3.78 14.18 13.38
C ARG A 122 3.61 13.00 12.44
N VAL A 123 2.40 12.44 12.34
CA VAL A 123 2.13 11.28 11.45
C VAL A 123 2.46 11.62 10.00
N THR A 124 1.97 12.75 9.50
CA THR A 124 2.19 13.14 8.09
C THR A 124 3.68 13.32 7.80
N TRP A 125 4.42 14.07 8.64
CA TRP A 125 5.86 14.29 8.41
C TRP A 125 6.67 13.01 8.51
N THR A 126 6.34 12.11 9.46
CA THR A 126 7.02 10.80 9.55
C THR A 126 6.75 9.95 8.31
N LEU A 127 5.51 9.90 7.81
CA LEU A 127 5.19 9.17 6.58
C LEU A 127 5.90 9.77 5.36
N VAL A 128 5.94 11.09 5.23
CA VAL A 128 6.68 11.76 4.15
C VAL A 128 8.17 11.42 4.22
N ALA A 129 8.76 11.46 5.42
CA ALA A 129 10.18 11.11 5.60
C ALA A 129 10.45 9.64 5.24
N LEU A 130 9.58 8.71 5.61
CA LEU A 130 9.70 7.29 5.25
C LEU A 130 9.62 7.07 3.74
N VAL A 131 8.65 7.69 3.07
CA VAL A 131 8.50 7.60 1.61
C VAL A 131 9.70 8.21 0.90
N ALA A 132 10.17 9.38 1.35
CA ALA A 132 11.37 10.02 0.80
C ALA A 132 12.63 9.16 0.98
N ALA A 133 12.81 8.57 2.17
CA ALA A 133 13.93 7.67 2.44
C ALA A 133 13.87 6.42 1.56
N ALA A 134 12.71 5.79 1.44
CA ALA A 134 12.51 4.63 0.57
C ALA A 134 12.80 4.96 -0.89
N TRP A 135 12.34 6.13 -1.36
CA TRP A 135 12.61 6.60 -2.72
C TRP A 135 14.09 6.86 -2.98
N LEU A 136 14.79 7.49 -2.02
CA LEU A 136 16.23 7.71 -2.12
C LEU A 136 17.03 6.40 -2.18
N VAL A 137 16.66 5.42 -1.35
CA VAL A 137 17.26 4.08 -1.40
C VAL A 137 17.02 3.43 -2.76
N TRP A 138 15.80 3.51 -3.29
CA TRP A 138 15.46 2.95 -4.59
C TRP A 138 16.25 3.60 -5.73
N VAL A 139 16.33 4.93 -5.76
CA VAL A 139 17.16 5.68 -6.74
C VAL A 139 18.62 5.29 -6.63
N PHE A 140 19.15 5.20 -5.40
CA PHE A 140 20.54 4.77 -5.17
C PHE A 140 20.81 3.38 -5.74
N VAL A 141 19.92 2.41 -5.49
CA VAL A 141 20.03 1.04 -6.00
C VAL A 141 20.02 1.00 -7.53
N ILE A 142 19.12 1.77 -8.17
CA ILE A 142 19.08 1.84 -9.65
C ILE A 142 20.36 2.44 -10.21
N VAL A 143 20.82 3.56 -9.65
CA VAL A 143 22.02 4.25 -10.14
C VAL A 143 23.25 3.38 -9.96
N THR A 144 23.40 2.69 -8.83
CA THR A 144 24.58 1.83 -8.59
C THR A 144 24.57 0.59 -9.47
N ASN A 145 23.41 -0.04 -9.70
CA ASN A 145 23.33 -1.21 -10.56
C ASN A 145 23.47 -0.85 -12.06
N GLY A 146 22.97 0.30 -12.49
CA GLY A 146 23.12 0.76 -13.86
C GLY A 146 24.52 1.29 -14.23
N LEU A 147 25.42 1.43 -13.25
CA LEU A 147 26.83 1.77 -13.48
C LEU A 147 27.76 0.55 -13.58
N THR A 148 27.21 -0.66 -13.36
CA THR A 148 27.97 -1.92 -13.36
C THR A 148 27.76 -2.78 -14.61
N ASP A 149 26.86 -2.38 -15.50
CA ASP A 149 26.62 -2.93 -16.84
C ASP A 149 27.31 -2.08 -17.92
#